data_520102a32ebf9cbee0390c2d81adefa9
#
_entry.id   520102a32ebf9cbee0390c2d81adefa9
#
_cell.length_a   1.000
_cell.length_b   1.000
_cell.length_c   1.000
_cell.angle_alpha   90.00
_cell.angle_beta   90.00
_cell.angle_gamma   90.00
#
_symmetry.space_group_name_H-M   'P 1'
#
loop_
_entity.id
_entity.type
_entity.pdbx_description
1 polymer ?
#
loop_
_entity_poly.entity_id
_entity_poly.type
_entity_poly.pdbx_seq_one_letter_code
_entity_poly.pdbx_strand_id
1 'polypeptide(L)'
;MLPFPYSPFAAAQHLFGYNDPKLLKDAKKTEFVKFMDICEHFFISHPASGQKEGHELERVMLFLPASETLTKQMEITGMAEAIVNFSANILFNQPKDTEIKNGKQQAKPLCINGDDESVDFRYISSSTSKEVVLVVENGSFFIGVSLNRKLCKQFDYCVHLPTIRALLERAYNAYKLFYGSFSVVFNADLVHFKNVLDSFFAPYLQLLRVCKTPLVDLFSGVDFLPLGSLNFLEVHCLMTNCLEEFPQIKKTIFLYQERLIQYSVEKRDLIVLWHFLTQTIVPSAMQAELTPEGILSDKSTINTSTSDLNKSGFFVDSSIIRDYLGEFSDHKFPKIFILDGENDEKCVEYYLIAYRVLNATACFFVRADETQNDSINNEFLENLSDFIDTKMSSIASTIGEQFSNEITARPNTNLDIPYHFIYFNPDSLSFRKSFAAPMVMSAENAVVNNAVQILPSSMHRLVYESYDKFISECSTTSSLISQLYIKADNDWWIVFKRMERRFLALFLPQQYSATTTIADIQECVDGIIQSRFPNLFIS
;
A
#
# COMPACT_ATOMS: atom_id res chain seq x y z
N MET A 1 12.04 -19.37 -34.51
CA MET A 1 12.30 -18.10 -33.80
C MET A 1 11.40 -17.05 -34.44
N LEU A 2 10.24 -16.81 -33.87
CA LEU A 2 9.35 -15.70 -34.24
C LEU A 2 9.48 -14.65 -33.13
N PRO A 3 9.56 -13.34 -33.43
CA PRO A 3 9.73 -12.32 -32.42
C PRO A 3 8.43 -12.22 -31.59
N PHE A 4 8.61 -12.19 -30.28
CA PHE A 4 7.56 -11.97 -29.29
C PHE A 4 6.81 -10.66 -29.58
N PRO A 5 5.49 -10.61 -29.43
CA PRO A 5 4.73 -9.38 -29.59
C PRO A 5 5.16 -8.39 -28.49
N TYR A 6 5.36 -7.16 -28.91
CA TYR A 6 5.75 -6.03 -28.07
C TYR A 6 4.84 -5.94 -26.84
N SER A 7 5.42 -6.07 -25.67
CA SER A 7 4.80 -5.69 -24.41
C SER A 7 4.33 -4.23 -24.52
N PRO A 8 3.11 -3.89 -24.10
CA PRO A 8 2.67 -2.48 -24.02
C PRO A 8 3.61 -1.60 -23.22
N PHE A 9 4.43 -2.20 -22.36
CA PHE A 9 5.51 -1.54 -21.60
C PHE A 9 6.67 -1.02 -22.48
N ALA A 10 7.04 -1.71 -23.56
CA ALA A 10 8.10 -1.23 -24.47
C ALA A 10 7.66 0.00 -25.27
N ALA A 11 6.38 0.13 -25.58
CA ALA A 11 5.82 1.32 -26.23
C ALA A 11 5.82 2.55 -25.30
N ALA A 12 5.62 2.34 -23.99
CA ALA A 12 5.67 3.43 -23.01
C ALA A 12 7.09 3.95 -22.77
N GLN A 13 8.13 3.12 -22.88
CA GLN A 13 9.52 3.55 -22.75
C GLN A 13 10.00 4.45 -23.91
N HIS A 14 9.46 4.28 -25.11
CA HIS A 14 9.80 5.11 -26.26
C HIS A 14 9.05 6.46 -26.31
N LEU A 15 7.91 6.56 -25.60
CA LEU A 15 7.09 7.78 -25.58
C LEU A 15 7.54 8.82 -24.54
N PHE A 16 8.37 8.44 -23.57
CA PHE A 16 8.82 9.35 -22.51
C PHE A 16 10.33 9.54 -22.54
N GLY A 17 10.78 10.30 -23.55
CA GLY A 17 12.16 10.84 -23.57
C GLY A 17 12.40 11.66 -22.30
N TYR A 18 13.36 11.24 -21.48
CA TYR A 18 13.70 11.76 -20.14
C TYR A 18 14.07 13.25 -20.08
N ASN A 19 14.12 13.98 -21.22
CA ASN A 19 14.57 15.35 -21.31
C ASN A 19 13.53 16.34 -21.87
N ASP A 20 12.25 15.98 -21.94
CA ASP A 20 11.24 16.93 -22.38
C ASP A 20 10.89 17.93 -21.26
N PRO A 21 11.19 19.25 -21.43
CA PRO A 21 10.88 20.26 -20.43
C PRO A 21 9.39 20.40 -20.10
N LYS A 22 8.50 19.95 -21.01
CA LYS A 22 7.05 19.96 -20.78
C LYS A 22 6.65 18.86 -19.81
N LEU A 23 7.17 17.63 -19.99
CA LEU A 23 6.91 16.49 -19.09
C LEU A 23 7.41 16.77 -17.67
N LEU A 24 8.56 17.45 -17.54
CA LEU A 24 9.10 17.85 -16.25
C LEU A 24 8.23 18.91 -15.55
N LYS A 25 7.66 19.86 -16.33
CA LYS A 25 6.74 20.87 -15.78
C LYS A 25 5.41 20.25 -15.33
N ASP A 26 4.92 19.25 -16.05
CA ASP A 26 3.69 18.57 -15.70
C ASP A 26 3.89 17.61 -14.51
N ALA A 27 5.04 16.92 -14.41
CA ALA A 27 5.42 16.14 -13.24
C ALA A 27 5.52 16.97 -11.96
N LYS A 28 5.91 18.25 -12.05
CA LYS A 28 5.93 19.17 -10.90
C LYS A 28 4.53 19.54 -10.39
N LYS A 29 3.52 19.43 -11.23
CA LYS A 29 2.13 19.73 -10.89
C LYS A 29 1.37 18.53 -10.30
N THR A 30 1.95 17.33 -10.30
CA THR A 30 1.33 16.13 -9.75
C THR A 30 1.73 15.92 -8.30
N GLU A 31 0.81 15.35 -7.50
CA GLU A 31 1.06 14.97 -6.10
C GLU A 31 1.97 13.73 -5.97
N PHE A 32 2.20 13.01 -7.06
CA PHE A 32 2.94 11.74 -7.08
C PHE A 32 4.15 11.81 -8.00
N VAL A 33 5.17 11.01 -7.66
CA VAL A 33 6.38 10.79 -8.45
C VAL A 33 6.57 9.29 -8.62
N LYS A 34 7.02 8.83 -9.78
CA LYS A 34 7.41 7.42 -9.93
C LYS A 34 8.64 7.15 -9.06
N PHE A 35 8.62 6.07 -8.32
CA PHE A 35 9.73 5.73 -7.43
C PHE A 35 11.06 5.59 -8.18
N MET A 36 11.05 4.97 -9.35
CA MET A 36 12.24 4.81 -10.18
C MET A 36 12.79 6.12 -10.76
N ASP A 37 12.01 7.20 -10.81
CA ASP A 37 12.51 8.51 -11.25
C ASP A 37 13.41 9.20 -10.20
N ILE A 38 13.34 8.77 -8.94
CA ILE A 38 14.15 9.30 -7.83
C ILE A 38 15.13 8.27 -7.27
N CYS A 39 14.97 7.01 -7.62
CA CYS A 39 15.81 5.88 -7.22
C CYS A 39 16.98 5.75 -8.20
N GLU A 40 18.20 5.74 -7.69
CA GLU A 40 19.40 5.48 -8.49
C GLU A 40 19.69 3.99 -8.57
N HIS A 41 19.61 3.30 -7.43
CA HIS A 41 19.80 1.86 -7.33
C HIS A 41 18.81 1.25 -6.34
N PHE A 42 18.32 0.07 -6.69
CA PHE A 42 17.59 -0.83 -5.79
C PHE A 42 18.28 -2.19 -5.83
N PHE A 43 18.48 -2.81 -4.69
CA PHE A 43 19.12 -4.12 -4.64
C PHE A 43 18.59 -4.98 -3.50
N ILE A 44 18.73 -6.30 -3.69
CA ILE A 44 18.52 -7.30 -2.64
C ILE A 44 19.81 -8.09 -2.54
N SER A 45 20.33 -8.25 -1.33
CA SER A 45 21.56 -8.98 -1.08
C SER A 45 21.41 -9.98 0.07
N HIS A 46 22.19 -11.08 -0.03
CA HIS A 46 22.34 -12.09 1.01
C HIS A 46 23.81 -12.13 1.45
N PRO A 47 24.19 -11.45 2.53
CA PRO A 47 25.58 -11.25 2.92
C PRO A 47 26.35 -12.55 3.14
N ALA A 48 25.67 -13.60 3.63
CA ALA A 48 26.30 -14.88 3.90
C ALA A 48 26.80 -15.60 2.63
N SER A 49 26.27 -15.31 1.43
CA SER A 49 26.67 -15.95 0.18
C SER A 49 28.02 -15.48 -0.36
N GLY A 50 28.46 -14.27 -0.05
CA GLY A 50 29.65 -13.66 -0.67
C GLY A 50 30.84 -13.46 0.28
N GLN A 51 31.02 -14.32 1.28
CA GLN A 51 32.06 -14.12 2.31
C GLN A 51 33.47 -14.55 1.87
N LYS A 52 33.61 -15.35 0.81
CA LYS A 52 34.92 -15.79 0.30
C LYS A 52 35.49 -14.75 -0.66
N GLU A 53 36.78 -14.49 -0.57
CA GLU A 53 37.49 -13.59 -1.48
C GLU A 53 37.33 -14.07 -2.94
N GLY A 54 36.95 -13.17 -3.83
CA GLY A 54 36.64 -13.45 -5.23
C GLY A 54 35.21 -13.93 -5.50
N HIS A 55 34.38 -14.11 -4.48
CA HIS A 55 32.98 -14.53 -4.58
C HIS A 55 31.98 -13.44 -4.16
N GLU A 56 32.40 -12.19 -4.02
CA GLU A 56 31.60 -11.08 -3.48
C GLU A 56 30.33 -10.82 -4.31
N LEU A 57 30.35 -11.16 -5.61
CA LEU A 57 29.19 -11.03 -6.47
C LEU A 57 28.06 -12.00 -6.11
N GLU A 58 28.38 -13.13 -5.46
CA GLU A 58 27.38 -14.14 -5.08
C GLU A 58 26.39 -13.59 -4.02
N ARG A 59 26.76 -12.52 -3.30
CA ARG A 59 25.84 -11.83 -2.37
C ARG A 59 24.72 -11.10 -3.05
N VAL A 60 24.86 -10.72 -4.33
CA VAL A 60 23.88 -9.95 -5.08
C VAL A 60 22.79 -10.89 -5.59
N MET A 61 21.58 -10.75 -5.04
CA MET A 61 20.42 -11.52 -5.46
C MET A 61 19.64 -10.81 -6.56
N LEU A 62 19.46 -9.48 -6.42
CA LEU A 62 18.85 -8.60 -7.40
C LEU A 62 19.56 -7.26 -7.39
N PHE A 63 19.74 -6.64 -8.56
CA PHE A 63 20.25 -5.27 -8.69
C PHE A 63 19.56 -4.55 -9.85
N LEU A 64 18.99 -3.38 -9.57
CA LEU A 64 18.31 -2.53 -10.54
C LEU A 64 18.94 -1.12 -10.54
N PRO A 65 19.27 -0.55 -11.72
CA PRO A 65 19.11 -1.13 -13.05
C PRO A 65 20.12 -2.26 -13.33
N ALA A 66 19.69 -3.29 -14.04
CA ALA A 66 20.54 -4.44 -14.39
C ALA A 66 21.73 -4.10 -15.29
N SER A 67 21.71 -2.90 -15.90
CA SER A 67 22.79 -2.39 -16.77
C SER A 67 24.03 -1.90 -16.01
N GLU A 68 24.00 -1.82 -14.68
CA GLU A 68 25.15 -1.39 -13.88
C GLU A 68 26.30 -2.40 -13.92
N THR A 69 27.52 -1.89 -13.84
CA THR A 69 28.73 -2.72 -13.83
C THR A 69 28.79 -3.61 -12.59
N LEU A 70 29.28 -4.84 -12.73
CA LEU A 70 29.40 -5.79 -11.63
C LEU A 70 30.24 -5.24 -10.47
N THR A 71 31.30 -4.47 -10.78
CA THR A 71 32.12 -3.82 -9.77
C THR A 71 31.30 -2.86 -8.91
N LYS A 72 30.47 -2.02 -9.54
CA LYS A 72 29.60 -1.07 -8.81
C LYS A 72 28.52 -1.79 -8.01
N GLN A 73 27.96 -2.87 -8.51
CA GLN A 73 27.02 -3.69 -7.75
C GLN A 73 27.67 -4.26 -6.48
N MET A 74 28.89 -4.77 -6.57
CA MET A 74 29.65 -5.26 -5.41
C MET A 74 29.99 -4.16 -4.41
N GLU A 75 30.42 -2.98 -4.90
CA GLU A 75 30.73 -1.83 -4.06
C GLU A 75 29.51 -1.37 -3.25
N ILE A 76 28.35 -1.23 -3.89
CA ILE A 76 27.11 -0.74 -3.25
C ILE A 76 26.59 -1.76 -2.24
N THR A 77 26.56 -3.05 -2.59
CA THR A 77 26.10 -4.11 -1.68
C THR A 77 27.08 -4.31 -0.51
N GLY A 78 28.40 -4.21 -0.77
CA GLY A 78 29.41 -4.24 0.28
C GLY A 78 29.33 -3.03 1.23
N MET A 79 29.04 -1.84 0.69
CA MET A 79 28.80 -0.66 1.53
C MET A 79 27.56 -0.83 2.41
N ALA A 80 26.48 -1.39 1.90
CA ALA A 80 25.28 -1.68 2.68
C ALA A 80 25.57 -2.63 3.85
N GLU A 81 26.34 -3.69 3.60
CA GLU A 81 26.81 -4.62 4.65
C GLU A 81 27.67 -3.90 5.69
N ALA A 82 28.59 -3.05 5.25
CA ALA A 82 29.41 -2.26 6.15
C ALA A 82 28.58 -1.31 7.02
N ILE A 83 27.54 -0.67 6.48
CA ILE A 83 26.61 0.19 7.21
C ILE A 83 25.90 -0.60 8.32
N VAL A 84 25.37 -1.77 8.00
CA VAL A 84 24.65 -2.62 8.96
C VAL A 84 25.60 -3.09 10.07
N ASN A 85 26.75 -3.65 9.72
CA ASN A 85 27.72 -4.18 10.67
C ASN A 85 28.34 -3.10 11.57
N PHE A 86 28.68 -1.93 10.99
CA PHE A 86 29.25 -0.81 11.75
C PHE A 86 28.25 -0.25 12.75
N SER A 87 27.01 -0.06 12.33
CA SER A 87 25.96 0.47 13.22
C SER A 87 25.60 -0.52 14.33
N ALA A 88 25.61 -1.82 14.06
CA ALA A 88 25.42 -2.84 15.09
C ALA A 88 26.54 -2.78 16.15
N ASN A 89 27.80 -2.68 15.73
CA ASN A 89 28.94 -2.59 16.65
C ASN A 89 28.90 -1.34 17.54
N ILE A 90 28.45 -0.20 17.04
CA ILE A 90 28.29 1.02 17.86
C ILE A 90 27.22 0.83 18.93
N LEU A 91 26.10 0.19 18.60
CA LEU A 91 25.01 -0.03 19.55
C LEU A 91 25.38 -1.04 20.64
N PHE A 92 26.16 -2.08 20.30
CA PHE A 92 26.59 -3.09 21.28
C PHE A 92 27.75 -2.64 22.16
N ASN A 93 28.58 -1.69 21.72
CA ASN A 93 29.74 -1.18 22.48
C ASN A 93 29.42 0.02 23.39
N GLN A 94 28.17 0.39 23.59
CA GLN A 94 27.83 1.26 24.70
C GLN A 94 28.02 0.49 26.01
N PRO A 95 28.92 0.95 26.91
CA PRO A 95 29.20 0.25 28.16
C PRO A 95 27.92 0.11 28.96
N LYS A 96 27.62 -1.14 29.35
CA LYS A 96 26.48 -1.48 30.23
C LYS A 96 26.63 -0.96 31.65
N ASP A 97 27.67 -0.21 31.92
CA ASP A 97 28.03 0.30 33.25
C ASP A 97 27.72 1.79 33.31
N THR A 98 26.50 2.11 33.58
CA THR A 98 26.12 3.16 34.55
C THR A 98 24.64 2.96 34.86
N GLU A 99 24.36 2.41 36.02
CA GLU A 99 23.11 2.65 36.72
C GLU A 99 22.96 4.15 36.94
N ILE A 100 22.51 4.86 35.94
CA ILE A 100 22.02 6.22 36.12
C ILE A 100 20.55 6.08 36.52
N LYS A 101 20.37 6.11 37.83
CA LYS A 101 19.14 6.52 38.49
C LYS A 101 18.78 7.94 38.03
N ASN A 102 18.26 8.07 36.84
CA ASN A 102 17.48 9.23 36.39
C ASN A 102 16.76 8.82 35.12
N GLY A 103 15.44 8.68 35.24
CA GLY A 103 14.53 8.20 34.22
C GLY A 103 14.48 9.05 32.95
N LYS A 104 15.46 8.84 32.09
CA LYS A 104 15.36 9.14 30.66
C LYS A 104 15.38 7.82 29.92
N GLN A 105 14.22 7.17 29.86
CA GLN A 105 13.96 6.20 28.83
C GLN A 105 14.19 6.92 27.49
N GLN A 106 15.21 6.51 26.76
CA GLN A 106 15.30 6.84 25.35
C GLN A 106 14.01 6.32 24.72
N ALA A 107 13.21 7.23 24.20
CA ALA A 107 11.99 6.91 23.52
C ALA A 107 12.31 5.93 22.38
N LYS A 108 11.87 4.68 22.50
CA LYS A 108 11.77 3.79 21.35
C LYS A 108 11.00 4.55 20.28
N PRO A 109 11.46 4.56 19.01
CA PRO A 109 10.62 5.08 17.94
C PRO A 109 9.26 4.42 18.06
N LEU A 110 8.20 5.22 18.00
CA LEU A 110 6.85 4.73 18.07
C LEU A 110 6.66 3.77 16.88
N CYS A 111 6.77 2.47 17.13
CA CYS A 111 6.32 1.45 16.18
C CYS A 111 4.82 1.66 16.06
N ILE A 112 4.38 2.25 14.95
CA ILE A 112 2.98 2.55 14.65
C ILE A 112 2.20 1.24 14.48
N ASN A 113 2.90 0.16 14.14
CA ASN A 113 2.38 -1.20 14.08
C ASN A 113 2.89 -1.96 15.31
N GLY A 114 1.96 -2.31 16.19
CA GLY A 114 2.25 -2.85 17.53
C GLY A 114 2.64 -4.30 17.59
N ASP A 115 3.48 -4.82 16.67
CA ASP A 115 3.99 -6.18 16.75
C ASP A 115 5.43 -6.27 16.28
N ASP A 116 6.22 -6.83 17.09
CA ASP A 116 7.64 -6.74 17.35
C ASP A 116 8.43 -7.82 16.55
N GLU A 117 8.41 -7.77 15.25
CA GLU A 117 9.62 -8.13 14.52
C GLU A 117 10.37 -6.82 14.28
N SER A 118 11.40 -6.56 15.06
CA SER A 118 12.24 -5.36 14.94
C SER A 118 12.97 -5.41 13.59
N VAL A 119 12.29 -4.99 12.54
CA VAL A 119 12.91 -4.79 11.23
C VAL A 119 13.96 -3.72 11.42
N ASP A 120 15.20 -4.11 11.28
CA ASP A 120 16.34 -3.23 11.46
C ASP A 120 16.50 -2.34 10.23
N PHE A 121 16.52 -1.02 10.43
CA PHE A 121 16.58 -0.02 9.37
C PHE A 121 17.79 0.87 9.57
N ARG A 122 18.65 0.93 8.56
CA ARG A 122 19.88 1.71 8.57
C ARG A 122 19.94 2.66 7.38
N TYR A 123 20.64 3.77 7.54
CA TYR A 123 20.86 4.70 6.45
C TYR A 123 22.16 5.48 6.56
N ILE A 124 22.66 5.90 5.41
CA ILE A 124 23.73 6.90 5.29
C ILE A 124 23.26 8.03 4.38
N SER A 125 23.62 9.25 4.75
CA SER A 125 23.29 10.46 4.00
C SER A 125 24.58 11.13 3.55
N SER A 126 24.80 11.13 2.22
CA SER A 126 25.91 11.84 1.58
C SER A 126 25.44 13.17 0.97
N SER A 127 26.37 13.90 0.35
CA SER A 127 26.04 15.13 -0.40
C SER A 127 25.24 14.85 -1.67
N THR A 128 25.38 13.66 -2.27
CA THR A 128 24.79 13.28 -3.56
C THR A 128 23.60 12.36 -3.44
N SER A 129 23.63 11.46 -2.46
CA SER A 129 22.62 10.41 -2.31
C SER A 129 22.20 10.20 -0.85
N LYS A 130 21.10 9.47 -0.66
CA LYS A 130 20.73 8.83 0.60
C LYS A 130 20.63 7.34 0.35
N GLU A 131 21.50 6.59 1.03
CA GLU A 131 21.52 5.12 1.00
C GLU A 131 20.70 4.60 2.18
N VAL A 132 19.77 3.72 1.90
CA VAL A 132 18.85 3.16 2.88
C VAL A 132 18.90 1.65 2.79
N VAL A 133 19.00 0.97 3.92
CA VAL A 133 19.05 -0.49 4.00
C VAL A 133 18.02 -0.97 5.02
N LEU A 134 17.12 -1.81 4.56
CA LEU A 134 16.17 -2.55 5.36
C LEU A 134 16.72 -3.96 5.57
N VAL A 135 16.86 -4.36 6.82
CA VAL A 135 17.34 -5.68 7.21
C VAL A 135 16.13 -6.56 7.49
N VAL A 136 15.99 -7.66 6.77
CA VAL A 136 14.85 -8.57 6.90
C VAL A 136 15.31 -9.99 7.26
N GLU A 137 14.40 -10.80 7.77
CA GLU A 137 14.61 -12.20 8.14
C GLU A 137 15.83 -12.39 9.06
N ASN A 138 15.81 -11.65 10.19
CA ASN A 138 16.87 -11.71 11.22
C ASN A 138 18.30 -11.43 10.69
N GLY A 139 18.42 -10.59 9.66
CA GLY A 139 19.72 -10.22 9.09
C GLY A 139 20.20 -11.10 7.95
N SER A 140 19.40 -12.06 7.52
CA SER A 140 19.77 -12.93 6.39
C SER A 140 19.74 -12.18 5.06
N PHE A 141 18.85 -11.22 4.88
CA PHE A 141 18.73 -10.47 3.64
C PHE A 141 18.68 -8.95 3.91
N PHE A 142 19.25 -8.20 2.97
CA PHE A 142 19.20 -6.74 2.95
C PHE A 142 18.45 -6.27 1.70
N ILE A 143 17.50 -5.35 1.89
CA ILE A 143 16.84 -4.63 0.81
C ILE A 143 17.38 -3.21 0.85
N GLY A 144 18.10 -2.80 -0.18
CA GLY A 144 18.74 -1.51 -0.23
C GLY A 144 18.20 -0.60 -1.33
N VAL A 145 18.19 0.70 -1.06
CA VAL A 145 17.82 1.71 -2.04
C VAL A 145 18.76 2.91 -1.96
N SER A 146 19.20 3.38 -3.11
CA SER A 146 19.96 4.63 -3.28
C SER A 146 19.05 5.68 -3.89
N LEU A 147 18.82 6.77 -3.16
CA LEU A 147 17.99 7.89 -3.61
C LEU A 147 18.88 9.06 -4.01
N ASN A 148 18.83 9.44 -5.29
CA ASN A 148 19.63 10.53 -5.83
C ASN A 148 19.04 11.90 -5.45
N ARG A 149 19.80 12.71 -4.71
CA ARG A 149 19.33 14.02 -4.22
C ARG A 149 19.07 15.03 -5.34
N LYS A 150 19.77 14.93 -6.47
CA LYS A 150 19.53 15.83 -7.62
C LYS A 150 18.20 15.49 -8.29
N LEU A 151 17.94 14.19 -8.49
CA LEU A 151 16.66 13.71 -9.04
C LEU A 151 15.51 14.04 -8.08
N CYS A 152 15.65 13.79 -6.78
CA CYS A 152 14.64 14.17 -5.80
C CYS A 152 14.28 15.66 -5.87
N LYS A 153 15.28 16.56 -5.97
CA LYS A 153 15.05 18.00 -6.14
C LYS A 153 14.40 18.34 -7.48
N GLN A 154 14.77 17.63 -8.55
CA GLN A 154 14.22 17.84 -9.89
C GLN A 154 12.72 17.54 -9.94
N PHE A 155 12.29 16.46 -9.26
CA PHE A 155 10.90 16.04 -9.16
C PHE A 155 10.17 16.66 -7.95
N ASP A 156 10.84 17.56 -7.21
CA ASP A 156 10.27 18.20 -6.03
C ASP A 156 9.80 17.21 -4.96
N TYR A 157 10.59 16.15 -4.77
CA TYR A 157 10.36 15.12 -3.78
C TYR A 157 11.25 15.31 -2.56
N CYS A 158 10.64 15.39 -1.39
CA CYS A 158 11.33 15.49 -0.12
C CYS A 158 11.49 14.11 0.53
N VAL A 159 12.73 13.62 0.61
CA VAL A 159 13.01 12.30 1.18
C VAL A 159 12.80 12.32 2.69
N HIS A 160 11.79 11.59 3.15
CA HIS A 160 11.49 11.31 4.55
C HIS A 160 11.81 9.84 4.86
N LEU A 161 12.78 9.60 5.72
CA LEU A 161 13.32 8.25 5.95
C LEU A 161 12.30 7.25 6.50
N PRO A 162 11.44 7.63 7.48
CA PRO A 162 10.38 6.73 7.94
C PRO A 162 9.41 6.31 6.84
N THR A 163 9.13 7.20 5.89
CA THR A 163 8.31 6.87 4.71
C THR A 163 8.99 5.86 3.79
N ILE A 164 10.30 6.04 3.53
CA ILE A 164 11.07 5.09 2.71
C ILE A 164 11.11 3.71 3.36
N ARG A 165 11.31 3.66 4.68
CA ARG A 165 11.20 2.42 5.45
C ARG A 165 9.84 1.74 5.23
N ALA A 166 8.73 2.46 5.43
CA ALA A 166 7.38 1.92 5.26
C ALA A 166 7.12 1.42 3.82
N LEU A 167 7.68 2.09 2.80
CA LEU A 167 7.59 1.67 1.40
C LEU A 167 8.36 0.36 1.15
N LEU A 168 9.57 0.23 1.69
CA LEU A 168 10.37 -1.00 1.54
C LEU A 168 9.75 -2.18 2.29
N GLU A 169 9.26 -1.97 3.51
CA GLU A 169 8.51 -2.98 4.27
C GLU A 169 7.27 -3.44 3.51
N ARG A 170 6.53 -2.51 2.91
CA ARG A 170 5.36 -2.83 2.07
C ARG A 170 5.75 -3.64 0.83
N ALA A 171 6.85 -3.29 0.17
CA ALA A 171 7.34 -4.02 -1.00
C ALA A 171 7.77 -5.46 -0.64
N TYR A 172 8.46 -5.63 0.49
CA TYR A 172 8.82 -6.96 1.01
C TYR A 172 7.57 -7.79 1.38
N ASN A 173 6.62 -7.19 2.07
CA ASN A 173 5.38 -7.87 2.43
C ASN A 173 4.53 -8.24 1.20
N ALA A 174 4.54 -7.39 0.16
CA ALA A 174 3.90 -7.71 -1.11
C ALA A 174 4.56 -8.90 -1.80
N TYR A 175 5.89 -9.01 -1.78
CA TYR A 175 6.59 -10.21 -2.24
C TYR A 175 6.20 -11.46 -1.42
N LYS A 176 6.20 -11.34 -0.08
CA LYS A 176 5.81 -12.45 0.82
C LYS A 176 4.41 -12.98 0.52
N LEU A 177 3.50 -12.10 0.13
CA LEU A 177 2.12 -12.50 -0.19
C LEU A 177 2.06 -13.50 -1.35
N PHE A 178 2.97 -13.40 -2.34
CA PHE A 178 2.94 -14.26 -3.53
C PHE A 178 3.91 -15.44 -3.51
N TYR A 179 5.03 -15.30 -2.79
CA TYR A 179 6.13 -16.27 -2.85
C TYR A 179 6.55 -16.80 -1.47
N GLY A 180 6.01 -16.25 -0.40
CA GLY A 180 6.48 -16.55 0.95
C GLY A 180 7.78 -15.80 1.31
N SER A 181 8.47 -16.22 2.36
CA SER A 181 9.71 -15.57 2.80
C SER A 181 10.87 -15.80 1.81
N PHE A 182 11.83 -14.86 1.78
CA PHE A 182 13.03 -14.99 0.96
C PHE A 182 13.80 -16.27 1.27
N SER A 183 13.95 -16.60 2.55
CA SER A 183 14.67 -17.81 3.00
C SER A 183 14.06 -19.09 2.48
N VAL A 184 12.73 -19.18 2.39
CA VAL A 184 12.06 -20.39 1.88
C VAL A 184 12.40 -20.62 0.42
N VAL A 185 12.25 -19.60 -0.42
CA VAL A 185 12.51 -19.71 -1.86
C VAL A 185 14.01 -19.86 -2.15
N PHE A 186 14.86 -19.11 -1.42
CA PHE A 186 16.32 -19.18 -1.53
C PHE A 186 16.88 -20.58 -1.23
N ASN A 187 16.40 -21.21 -0.15
CA ASN A 187 16.84 -22.54 0.25
C ASN A 187 16.35 -23.65 -0.69
N ALA A 188 15.25 -23.41 -1.40
CA ALA A 188 14.73 -24.37 -2.37
C ALA A 188 15.54 -24.36 -3.67
N ASP A 189 15.74 -23.21 -4.29
CA ASP A 189 16.52 -23.05 -5.53
C ASP A 189 16.98 -21.58 -5.70
N LEU A 190 18.30 -21.37 -5.70
CA LEU A 190 18.92 -20.05 -5.87
C LEU A 190 18.63 -19.44 -7.25
N VAL A 191 18.63 -20.25 -8.31
CA VAL A 191 18.37 -19.72 -9.67
C VAL A 191 16.93 -19.30 -9.81
N HIS A 192 16.02 -20.12 -9.33
CA HIS A 192 14.60 -19.79 -9.27
C HIS A 192 14.37 -18.54 -8.44
N PHE A 193 14.99 -18.43 -7.26
CA PHE A 193 14.88 -17.26 -6.39
C PHE A 193 15.27 -15.96 -7.11
N LYS A 194 16.41 -15.92 -7.79
CA LYS A 194 16.85 -14.74 -8.55
C LYS A 194 15.86 -14.35 -9.66
N ASN A 195 15.34 -15.34 -10.39
CA ASN A 195 14.35 -15.11 -11.44
C ASN A 195 13.04 -14.55 -10.87
N VAL A 196 12.57 -15.07 -9.75
CA VAL A 196 11.37 -14.62 -9.05
C VAL A 196 11.55 -13.19 -8.53
N LEU A 197 12.71 -12.87 -7.94
CA LEU A 197 13.00 -11.51 -7.50
C LEU A 197 12.94 -10.50 -8.66
N ASP A 198 13.54 -10.82 -9.79
CA ASP A 198 13.54 -9.94 -10.97
C ASP A 198 12.13 -9.78 -11.54
N SER A 199 11.41 -10.88 -11.72
CA SER A 199 10.05 -10.87 -12.26
C SER A 199 9.05 -10.12 -11.38
N PHE A 200 9.26 -10.08 -10.05
CA PHE A 200 8.40 -9.36 -9.13
C PHE A 200 8.83 -7.90 -8.95
N PHE A 201 10.08 -7.65 -8.53
CA PHE A 201 10.49 -6.29 -8.13
C PHE A 201 10.67 -5.33 -9.30
N ALA A 202 11.13 -5.80 -10.47
CA ALA A 202 11.32 -4.92 -11.61
C ALA A 202 10.01 -4.26 -12.07
N PRO A 203 8.90 -4.98 -12.34
CA PRO A 203 7.63 -4.35 -12.67
C PRO A 203 6.99 -3.62 -11.47
N TYR A 204 7.07 -4.17 -10.25
CA TYR A 204 6.50 -3.56 -9.06
C TYR A 204 7.07 -2.15 -8.82
N LEU A 205 8.38 -1.99 -8.84
CA LEU A 205 9.04 -0.69 -8.61
C LEU A 205 8.79 0.30 -9.76
N GLN A 206 8.63 -0.17 -10.99
CA GLN A 206 8.26 0.70 -12.12
C GLN A 206 6.86 1.28 -11.98
N LEU A 207 5.94 0.50 -11.41
CA LEU A 207 4.55 0.94 -11.15
C LEU A 207 4.44 1.76 -9.86
N LEU A 208 5.37 1.59 -8.93
CA LEU A 208 5.33 2.23 -7.62
C LEU A 208 5.40 3.75 -7.78
N ARG A 209 4.38 4.41 -7.24
CA ARG A 209 4.31 5.88 -7.16
C ARG A 209 4.34 6.30 -5.71
N VAL A 210 5.14 7.31 -5.43
CA VAL A 210 5.30 7.88 -4.10
C VAL A 210 4.68 9.27 -4.03
N CYS A 211 4.01 9.55 -2.93
CA CYS A 211 3.39 10.85 -2.71
C CYS A 211 4.43 11.89 -2.29
N LYS A 212 4.36 13.10 -2.84
CA LYS A 212 5.23 14.21 -2.42
C LYS A 212 4.96 14.62 -0.98
N THR A 213 3.74 14.41 -0.49
CA THR A 213 3.39 14.54 0.93
C THR A 213 3.71 13.23 1.65
N PRO A 214 4.87 13.12 2.35
CA PRO A 214 5.40 11.83 2.81
C PRO A 214 4.46 11.09 3.76
N LEU A 215 3.66 11.81 4.54
CA LEU A 215 2.74 11.20 5.52
C LEU A 215 1.67 10.31 4.88
N VAL A 216 1.35 10.52 3.59
CA VAL A 216 0.41 9.67 2.86
C VAL A 216 0.95 8.26 2.71
N ASP A 217 2.25 8.14 2.41
CA ASP A 217 2.90 6.85 2.21
C ASP A 217 3.43 6.25 3.52
N LEU A 218 3.67 7.10 4.53
CA LEU A 218 4.10 6.66 5.87
C LEU A 218 3.02 5.82 6.56
N PHE A 219 1.77 6.29 6.49
CA PHE A 219 0.66 5.59 7.13
C PHE A 219 0.15 4.46 6.24
N SER A 220 0.39 3.24 6.68
CA SER A 220 -0.17 2.05 6.07
C SER A 220 -1.49 1.71 6.74
N GLY A 221 -2.58 1.77 5.97
CA GLY A 221 -3.91 1.50 6.50
C GLY A 221 -4.90 1.17 5.41
N VAL A 222 -6.14 0.93 5.80
CA VAL A 222 -7.23 0.48 4.96
C VAL A 222 -8.35 1.52 4.97
N ASP A 223 -8.93 1.80 3.81
CA ASP A 223 -10.12 2.65 3.74
C ASP A 223 -11.38 1.80 3.98
N PHE A 224 -11.99 1.99 5.13
CA PHE A 224 -13.24 1.31 5.50
C PHE A 224 -14.45 2.12 5.05
N LEU A 225 -15.45 1.41 4.49
CA LEU A 225 -16.76 1.98 4.22
C LEU A 225 -17.61 1.92 5.50
N PRO A 226 -17.96 3.06 6.10
CA PRO A 226 -18.90 3.06 7.22
C PRO A 226 -20.28 2.72 6.71
N LEU A 227 -20.88 1.67 7.25
CA LEU A 227 -22.24 1.25 6.95
C LEU A 227 -23.14 1.41 8.17
N GLY A 228 -24.44 1.59 7.94
CA GLY A 228 -25.44 1.42 8.99
C GLY A 228 -25.41 0.00 9.55
N SER A 229 -25.77 -0.16 10.82
CA SER A 229 -25.67 -1.44 11.56
C SER A 229 -26.41 -2.59 10.86
N LEU A 230 -27.55 -2.32 10.22
CA LEU A 230 -28.31 -3.35 9.50
C LEU A 230 -27.56 -3.85 8.27
N ASN A 231 -27.09 -2.93 7.42
CA ASN A 231 -26.38 -3.29 6.20
C ASN A 231 -25.04 -4.00 6.50
N PHE A 232 -24.36 -3.57 7.58
CA PHE A 232 -23.17 -4.27 8.04
C PHE A 232 -23.47 -5.70 8.50
N LEU A 233 -24.56 -5.88 9.25
CA LEU A 233 -25.00 -7.19 9.72
C LEU A 233 -25.37 -8.12 8.55
N GLU A 234 -26.04 -7.60 7.50
CA GLU A 234 -26.37 -8.38 6.31
C GLU A 234 -25.11 -8.90 5.59
N VAL A 235 -24.08 -8.02 5.43
CA VAL A 235 -22.78 -8.44 4.88
C VAL A 235 -22.13 -9.50 5.78
N HIS A 236 -22.13 -9.27 7.09
CA HIS A 236 -21.54 -10.19 8.05
C HIS A 236 -22.22 -11.56 8.01
N CYS A 237 -23.55 -11.59 8.00
CA CYS A 237 -24.32 -12.84 7.89
C CYS A 237 -24.04 -13.56 6.57
N LEU A 238 -23.97 -12.83 5.43
CA LEU A 238 -23.65 -13.44 4.15
C LEU A 238 -22.28 -14.13 4.20
N MET A 239 -21.25 -13.44 4.69
CA MET A 239 -19.89 -14.00 4.75
C MET A 239 -19.79 -15.16 5.73
N THR A 240 -20.46 -15.10 6.87
CA THR A 240 -20.50 -16.20 7.86
C THR A 240 -21.22 -17.42 7.29
N ASN A 241 -22.35 -17.24 6.63
CA ASN A 241 -23.07 -18.33 5.99
C ASN A 241 -22.23 -19.01 4.88
N CYS A 242 -21.39 -18.22 4.14
CA CYS A 242 -20.45 -18.81 3.17
C CYS A 242 -19.41 -19.71 3.85
N LEU A 243 -18.90 -19.33 5.04
CA LEU A 243 -17.93 -20.15 5.80
C LEU A 243 -18.57 -21.43 6.34
N GLU A 244 -19.85 -21.37 6.73
CA GLU A 244 -20.59 -22.53 7.24
C GLU A 244 -20.98 -23.51 6.14
N GLU A 245 -21.48 -23.00 5.00
CA GLU A 245 -21.97 -23.84 3.88
C GLU A 245 -20.80 -24.44 3.07
N PHE A 246 -19.68 -23.71 2.96
CA PHE A 246 -18.50 -24.12 2.19
C PHE A 246 -17.28 -24.30 3.10
N PRO A 247 -17.09 -25.46 3.75
CA PRO A 247 -15.97 -25.68 4.70
C PRO A 247 -14.57 -25.52 4.10
N GLN A 248 -14.44 -25.57 2.75
CA GLN A 248 -13.19 -25.32 2.03
C GLN A 248 -12.75 -23.87 2.15
N ILE A 249 -13.69 -22.92 2.33
CA ILE A 249 -13.40 -21.51 2.54
C ILE A 249 -12.99 -21.31 4.00
N LYS A 250 -11.79 -20.78 4.23
CA LYS A 250 -11.27 -20.56 5.59
C LYS A 250 -11.33 -19.10 6.02
N LYS A 251 -11.18 -18.18 5.07
CA LYS A 251 -11.18 -16.73 5.35
C LYS A 251 -11.94 -15.98 4.26
N THR A 252 -12.44 -14.79 4.59
CA THR A 252 -13.24 -13.97 3.69
C THR A 252 -12.86 -12.50 3.81
N ILE A 253 -13.03 -11.76 2.70
CA ILE A 253 -12.97 -10.29 2.66
C ILE A 253 -14.13 -9.80 1.81
N PHE A 254 -14.80 -8.73 2.24
CA PHE A 254 -15.86 -8.08 1.48
C PHE A 254 -15.55 -6.59 1.26
N LEU A 255 -15.55 -6.18 0.00
CA LEU A 255 -15.28 -4.83 -0.46
C LEU A 255 -16.51 -4.26 -1.19
N TYR A 256 -16.70 -2.96 -1.09
CA TYR A 256 -17.58 -2.21 -1.98
C TYR A 256 -16.76 -1.12 -2.67
N GLN A 257 -16.66 -1.19 -3.99
CA GLN A 257 -15.66 -0.46 -4.77
C GLN A 257 -14.24 -0.79 -4.23
N GLU A 258 -13.48 0.21 -3.80
CA GLU A 258 -12.14 0.04 -3.22
C GLU A 258 -12.14 0.03 -1.69
N ARG A 259 -13.32 0.11 -1.04
CA ARG A 259 -13.45 0.24 0.41
C ARG A 259 -13.78 -1.08 1.08
N LEU A 260 -13.09 -1.35 2.17
CA LEU A 260 -13.29 -2.55 2.97
C LEU A 260 -14.53 -2.41 3.85
N ILE A 261 -15.36 -3.46 3.90
CA ILE A 261 -16.50 -3.55 4.79
C ILE A 261 -16.24 -4.57 5.88
N GLN A 262 -15.83 -5.80 5.49
CA GLN A 262 -15.60 -6.90 6.42
C GLN A 262 -14.36 -7.71 6.02
N TYR A 263 -13.70 -8.31 7.01
CA TYR A 263 -12.57 -9.20 6.81
C TYR A 263 -12.48 -10.23 7.95
N SER A 264 -11.88 -11.39 7.65
CA SER A 264 -11.56 -12.43 8.63
C SER A 264 -10.08 -12.83 8.61
N VAL A 265 -9.26 -12.12 7.83
CA VAL A 265 -7.80 -12.31 7.76
C VAL A 265 -7.09 -11.57 8.88
N GLU A 266 -5.84 -11.96 9.17
CA GLU A 266 -5.02 -11.29 10.17
C GLU A 266 -4.69 -9.84 9.77
N LYS A 267 -4.61 -8.94 10.75
CA LYS A 267 -4.35 -7.50 10.50
C LYS A 267 -3.03 -7.25 9.77
N ARG A 268 -2.01 -8.10 10.00
CA ARG A 268 -0.71 -7.99 9.34
C ARG A 268 -0.81 -8.17 7.83
N ASP A 269 -1.60 -9.15 7.39
CA ASP A 269 -1.79 -9.45 5.97
C ASP A 269 -2.83 -8.54 5.32
N LEU A 270 -3.77 -8.02 6.13
CA LEU A 270 -4.90 -7.23 5.64
C LEU A 270 -4.50 -6.04 4.78
N ILE A 271 -3.47 -5.29 5.20
CA ILE A 271 -3.01 -4.09 4.50
C ILE A 271 -2.50 -4.45 3.10
N VAL A 272 -1.66 -5.48 3.02
CA VAL A 272 -1.05 -5.93 1.76
C VAL A 272 -2.11 -6.52 0.83
N LEU A 273 -3.00 -7.35 1.38
CA LEU A 273 -4.15 -7.91 0.66
C LEU A 273 -5.06 -6.81 0.13
N TRP A 274 -5.42 -5.82 0.96
CA TRP A 274 -6.25 -4.71 0.54
C TRP A 274 -5.61 -3.90 -0.59
N HIS A 275 -4.30 -3.64 -0.52
CA HIS A 275 -3.59 -2.99 -1.62
C HIS A 275 -3.62 -3.85 -2.90
N PHE A 276 -3.39 -5.15 -2.80
CA PHE A 276 -3.47 -6.05 -3.94
C PHE A 276 -4.89 -6.09 -4.54
N LEU A 277 -5.91 -6.23 -3.69
CA LEU A 277 -7.30 -6.27 -4.14
C LEU A 277 -7.70 -4.95 -4.82
N THR A 278 -7.38 -3.80 -4.24
CA THR A 278 -7.81 -2.49 -4.75
C THR A 278 -6.95 -1.96 -5.90
N GLN A 279 -5.69 -2.37 -6.00
CA GLN A 279 -4.79 -1.91 -7.07
C GLN A 279 -4.72 -2.86 -8.27
N THR A 280 -5.10 -4.13 -8.08
CA THR A 280 -4.98 -5.14 -9.13
C THR A 280 -6.31 -5.83 -9.43
N ILE A 281 -6.94 -6.47 -8.44
CA ILE A 281 -8.15 -7.28 -8.65
C ILE A 281 -9.34 -6.40 -9.10
N VAL A 282 -9.67 -5.38 -8.32
CA VAL A 282 -10.83 -4.51 -8.60
C VAL A 282 -10.68 -3.75 -9.92
N PRO A 283 -9.54 -3.09 -10.23
CA PRO A 283 -9.37 -2.41 -11.51
C PRO A 283 -9.42 -3.36 -12.71
N SER A 284 -8.81 -4.54 -12.62
CA SER A 284 -8.83 -5.54 -13.68
C SER A 284 -10.26 -6.03 -13.96
N ALA A 285 -11.02 -6.31 -12.90
CA ALA A 285 -12.41 -6.71 -13.00
C ALA A 285 -13.29 -5.60 -13.58
N MET A 286 -13.11 -4.35 -13.16
CA MET A 286 -13.82 -3.20 -13.74
C MET A 286 -13.49 -3.02 -15.23
N GLN A 287 -12.25 -3.21 -15.63
CA GLN A 287 -11.85 -3.14 -17.03
C GLN A 287 -12.51 -4.26 -17.84
N ALA A 288 -12.56 -5.49 -17.31
CA ALA A 288 -13.24 -6.61 -17.95
C ALA A 288 -14.75 -6.36 -18.11
N GLU A 289 -15.41 -5.74 -17.11
CA GLU A 289 -16.82 -5.34 -17.21
C GLU A 289 -17.08 -4.33 -18.35
N LEU A 290 -16.13 -3.42 -18.60
CA LEU A 290 -16.27 -2.35 -19.59
C LEU A 290 -15.92 -2.80 -21.02
N THR A 291 -15.22 -3.91 -21.19
CA THR A 291 -14.90 -4.43 -22.53
C THR A 291 -16.07 -5.20 -23.11
N PRO A 292 -16.50 -4.91 -24.37
CA PRO A 292 -17.61 -5.62 -25.00
C PRO A 292 -17.40 -7.14 -25.12
N GLU A 293 -16.14 -7.57 -25.16
CA GLU A 293 -15.75 -8.98 -25.21
C GLU A 293 -15.87 -9.68 -23.84
N GLY A 294 -15.66 -8.96 -22.73
CA GLY A 294 -15.77 -9.49 -21.38
C GLY A 294 -17.19 -9.94 -21.03
N ILE A 295 -18.20 -9.23 -21.54
CA ILE A 295 -19.61 -9.57 -21.36
C ILE A 295 -20.02 -10.80 -22.21
N LEU A 296 -19.26 -11.10 -23.28
CA LEU A 296 -19.56 -12.18 -24.21
C LEU A 296 -18.77 -13.46 -23.95
N SER A 297 -17.62 -13.40 -23.29
CA SER A 297 -16.77 -14.58 -23.07
C SER A 297 -17.35 -15.53 -22.02
N ASP A 298 -18.09 -15.04 -21.05
CA ASP A 298 -18.79 -15.89 -20.07
C ASP A 298 -19.91 -16.72 -20.67
N LYS A 299 -20.42 -16.35 -21.86
CA LYS A 299 -21.47 -17.11 -22.56
C LYS A 299 -20.95 -18.28 -23.39
N SER A 300 -19.65 -18.38 -23.63
CA SER A 300 -19.11 -19.37 -24.58
C SER A 300 -18.38 -20.56 -23.96
N THR A 301 -18.07 -20.54 -22.68
CA THR A 301 -17.30 -21.62 -22.04
C THR A 301 -18.12 -22.56 -21.16
N ILE A 302 -19.38 -22.24 -20.89
CA ILE A 302 -20.26 -23.12 -20.13
C ILE A 302 -21.42 -23.49 -21.06
N ASN A 303 -21.41 -24.72 -21.59
CA ASN A 303 -22.57 -25.33 -22.23
C ASN A 303 -23.67 -25.52 -21.19
N THR A 304 -24.48 -24.52 -20.93
CA THR A 304 -25.45 -24.57 -19.84
C THR A 304 -26.86 -24.24 -20.25
N SER A 305 -27.68 -25.07 -19.72
CA SER A 305 -29.11 -25.04 -19.56
C SER A 305 -29.69 -23.66 -19.21
N THR A 306 -30.90 -23.42 -19.58
CA THR A 306 -31.75 -22.22 -19.49
C THR A 306 -31.85 -21.47 -18.15
N SER A 307 -31.05 -21.84 -17.11
CA SER A 307 -31.02 -21.17 -15.82
C SER A 307 -30.07 -19.94 -15.74
N ASP A 308 -29.21 -19.72 -16.76
CA ASP A 308 -28.11 -18.73 -16.69
C ASP A 308 -28.53 -17.29 -17.03
N LEU A 309 -29.77 -17.05 -17.39
CA LEU A 309 -30.27 -15.73 -17.78
C LEU A 309 -30.36 -14.72 -16.61
N ASN A 310 -30.20 -15.18 -15.35
CA ASN A 310 -30.36 -14.35 -14.16
C ASN A 310 -29.07 -14.14 -13.37
N LYS A 311 -27.92 -14.69 -13.79
CA LYS A 311 -26.64 -14.45 -13.11
C LYS A 311 -26.13 -13.05 -13.42
N SER A 312 -25.95 -12.24 -12.39
CA SER A 312 -25.46 -10.86 -12.50
C SER A 312 -23.97 -10.72 -12.17
N GLY A 313 -23.35 -11.75 -11.57
CA GLY A 313 -21.99 -11.75 -11.09
C GLY A 313 -21.04 -12.69 -11.82
N PHE A 314 -19.73 -12.50 -11.62
CA PHE A 314 -18.68 -13.31 -12.23
C PHE A 314 -17.47 -13.48 -11.32
N PHE A 315 -16.70 -14.55 -11.56
CA PHE A 315 -15.40 -14.77 -10.90
C PHE A 315 -14.28 -14.05 -11.64
N VAL A 316 -13.40 -13.40 -10.87
CA VAL A 316 -12.20 -12.75 -11.40
C VAL A 316 -11.09 -13.80 -11.45
N ASP A 317 -10.81 -14.32 -12.64
CA ASP A 317 -9.78 -15.34 -12.85
C ASP A 317 -8.39 -14.76 -13.16
N SER A 318 -7.38 -15.64 -13.18
CA SER A 318 -6.00 -15.24 -13.42
C SER A 318 -5.76 -14.65 -14.82
N SER A 319 -6.62 -14.93 -15.81
CA SER A 319 -6.49 -14.39 -17.16
C SER A 319 -6.75 -12.89 -17.20
N ILE A 320 -7.71 -12.41 -16.39
CA ILE A 320 -8.05 -10.99 -16.24
C ILE A 320 -6.92 -10.24 -15.53
N ILE A 321 -6.21 -10.92 -14.60
CA ILE A 321 -5.16 -10.31 -13.76
C ILE A 321 -3.79 -10.35 -14.43
N ARG A 322 -3.58 -11.25 -15.40
CA ARG A 322 -2.29 -11.53 -16.04
C ARG A 322 -1.57 -10.30 -16.59
N ASP A 323 -2.31 -9.35 -17.13
CA ASP A 323 -1.75 -8.12 -17.70
C ASP A 323 -1.08 -7.22 -16.66
N TYR A 324 -1.41 -7.39 -15.37
CA TYR A 324 -0.91 -6.56 -14.27
C TYR A 324 0.25 -7.19 -13.48
N LEU A 325 0.33 -8.52 -13.45
CA LEU A 325 1.27 -9.23 -12.57
C LEU A 325 2.24 -10.15 -13.32
N GLY A 326 2.15 -10.23 -14.66
CA GLY A 326 2.93 -11.18 -15.45
C GLY A 326 2.40 -12.63 -15.33
N GLU A 327 3.20 -13.62 -15.75
CA GLU A 327 2.81 -15.03 -15.72
C GLU A 327 2.84 -15.59 -14.28
N PHE A 328 1.85 -15.25 -13.46
CA PHE A 328 1.86 -15.64 -12.04
C PHE A 328 1.38 -17.05 -11.73
N SER A 329 0.66 -17.73 -12.60
CA SER A 329 0.36 -19.14 -12.39
C SER A 329 -0.36 -19.82 -13.57
N ASP A 330 -0.13 -21.12 -13.71
CA ASP A 330 -0.93 -22.04 -14.54
C ASP A 330 -2.32 -22.31 -13.93
N HIS A 331 -2.64 -21.69 -12.80
CA HIS A 331 -3.88 -21.90 -12.07
C HIS A 331 -4.94 -20.86 -12.41
N LYS A 332 -6.22 -21.27 -12.38
CA LYS A 332 -7.39 -20.41 -12.65
C LYS A 332 -7.47 -19.22 -11.69
N PHE A 333 -7.03 -19.39 -10.44
CA PHE A 333 -7.02 -18.35 -9.41
C PHE A 333 -5.62 -18.15 -8.84
N PRO A 334 -5.26 -16.91 -8.43
CA PRO A 334 -3.95 -16.63 -7.84
C PRO A 334 -3.77 -17.35 -6.52
N LYS A 335 -2.56 -17.87 -6.30
CA LYS A 335 -2.12 -18.40 -5.02
C LYS A 335 -1.45 -17.31 -4.20
N ILE A 336 -1.74 -17.29 -2.92
CA ILE A 336 -1.17 -16.32 -1.98
C ILE A 336 -0.81 -16.99 -0.67
N PHE A 337 0.19 -16.40 0.02
CA PHE A 337 0.65 -16.84 1.33
C PHE A 337 0.16 -15.89 2.40
N ILE A 338 -0.68 -16.36 3.31
CA ILE A 338 -1.19 -15.58 4.46
C ILE A 338 -0.94 -16.33 5.77
N LEU A 339 -0.87 -15.56 6.87
CA LEU A 339 -0.66 -16.11 8.20
C LEU A 339 -1.84 -16.98 8.62
N ASP A 340 -1.51 -18.13 9.20
CA ASP A 340 -2.51 -18.99 9.84
C ASP A 340 -2.57 -18.63 11.33
N GLY A 341 -3.72 -18.12 11.80
CA GLY A 341 -3.89 -17.60 13.15
C GLY A 341 -3.64 -18.60 14.30
N GLU A 342 -3.43 -19.87 14.00
CA GLU A 342 -3.08 -20.89 15.00
C GLU A 342 -1.58 -20.95 15.32
N ASN A 343 -0.71 -20.44 14.43
CA ASN A 343 0.73 -20.37 14.63
C ASN A 343 1.27 -19.10 13.96
N ASP A 344 1.53 -18.07 14.74
CA ASP A 344 1.92 -16.71 14.33
C ASP A 344 3.14 -16.60 13.37
N GLU A 345 3.84 -17.69 13.08
CA GLU A 345 5.06 -17.69 12.28
C GLU A 345 4.94 -18.40 10.93
N LYS A 346 3.87 -19.17 10.70
CA LYS A 346 3.76 -19.98 9.48
C LYS A 346 2.79 -19.38 8.49
N CYS A 347 3.31 -18.89 7.37
CA CYS A 347 2.49 -18.58 6.20
C CYS A 347 1.99 -19.86 5.54
N VAL A 348 0.71 -19.89 5.24
CA VAL A 348 0.04 -21.00 4.56
C VAL A 348 -0.44 -20.53 3.20
N GLU A 349 -0.38 -21.42 2.22
CA GLU A 349 -0.77 -21.15 0.84
C GLU A 349 -2.29 -21.26 0.68
N TYR A 350 -2.91 -20.24 0.07
CA TYR A 350 -4.33 -20.18 -0.23
C TYR A 350 -4.57 -19.82 -1.68
N TYR A 351 -5.65 -20.34 -2.27
CA TYR A 351 -6.22 -19.81 -3.49
C TYR A 351 -7.12 -18.62 -3.16
N LEU A 352 -6.92 -17.50 -3.84
CA LEU A 352 -7.77 -16.32 -3.73
C LEU A 352 -8.83 -16.34 -4.83
N ILE A 353 -10.07 -16.55 -4.45
CA ILE A 353 -11.23 -16.56 -5.34
C ILE A 353 -11.99 -15.25 -5.12
N ALA A 354 -12.03 -14.38 -6.11
CA ALA A 354 -12.80 -13.14 -6.07
C ALA A 354 -14.06 -13.26 -6.91
N TYR A 355 -15.23 -12.98 -6.33
CA TYR A 355 -16.52 -12.91 -7.00
C TYR A 355 -17.04 -11.48 -6.96
N ARG A 356 -17.44 -10.96 -8.13
CA ARG A 356 -17.86 -9.58 -8.27
C ARG A 356 -19.28 -9.46 -8.75
N VAL A 357 -20.06 -8.62 -8.08
CA VAL A 357 -21.45 -8.27 -8.45
C VAL A 357 -21.62 -6.76 -8.28
N LEU A 358 -22.03 -6.07 -9.35
CA LEU A 358 -22.12 -4.61 -9.35
C LEU A 358 -20.83 -3.99 -8.85
N ASN A 359 -20.88 -3.18 -7.79
CA ASN A 359 -19.71 -2.56 -7.20
C ASN A 359 -19.15 -3.32 -5.96
N ALA A 360 -19.76 -4.45 -5.60
CA ALA A 360 -19.31 -5.28 -4.49
C ALA A 360 -18.36 -6.39 -4.96
N THR A 361 -17.35 -6.71 -4.16
CA THR A 361 -16.41 -7.80 -4.41
C THR A 361 -16.27 -8.64 -3.14
N ALA A 362 -16.60 -9.92 -3.23
CA ALA A 362 -16.38 -10.89 -2.18
C ALA A 362 -15.15 -11.74 -2.52
N CYS A 363 -14.22 -11.83 -1.59
CA CYS A 363 -13.00 -12.62 -1.71
C CYS A 363 -13.03 -13.79 -0.75
N PHE A 364 -12.76 -14.98 -1.25
CA PHE A 364 -12.76 -16.26 -0.53
C PHE A 364 -11.37 -16.87 -0.59
N PHE A 365 -10.90 -17.36 0.55
CA PHE A 365 -9.59 -17.97 0.67
C PHE A 365 -9.74 -19.46 0.93
N VAL A 366 -9.35 -20.27 -0.04
CA VAL A 366 -9.41 -21.73 0.00
C VAL A 366 -7.99 -22.28 0.18
N ARG A 367 -7.76 -23.10 1.22
CA ARG A 367 -6.44 -23.61 1.56
C ARG A 367 -5.91 -24.55 0.47
N ALA A 368 -4.68 -24.34 0.02
CA ALA A 368 -4.12 -25.08 -1.11
C ALA A 368 -3.68 -26.50 -0.77
N ASP A 369 -3.28 -26.77 0.48
CA ASP A 369 -2.77 -28.06 0.95
C ASP A 369 -3.89 -29.08 1.24
N GLU A 370 -5.09 -28.64 1.57
CA GLU A 370 -6.26 -29.49 1.76
C GLU A 370 -6.92 -29.91 0.44
N THR A 371 -6.50 -29.26 -0.65
CA THR A 371 -7.02 -29.47 -1.98
C THR A 371 -6.13 -30.45 -2.72
N GLN A 372 -6.43 -31.73 -2.69
CA GLN A 372 -6.08 -32.59 -3.82
C GLN A 372 -6.68 -31.90 -5.04
N ASN A 373 -5.95 -31.69 -6.11
CA ASN A 373 -6.16 -30.87 -7.31
C ASN A 373 -7.63 -30.64 -7.82
N ASP A 374 -8.65 -31.20 -7.17
CA ASP A 374 -10.05 -31.22 -7.59
C ASP A 374 -11.01 -30.37 -6.72
N SER A 375 -10.55 -29.71 -5.67
CA SER A 375 -11.49 -29.04 -4.73
C SER A 375 -12.00 -27.69 -5.20
N ILE A 376 -11.31 -27.01 -6.14
CA ILE A 376 -11.84 -25.86 -6.86
C ILE A 376 -12.31 -26.34 -8.24
N ASN A 377 -13.29 -27.23 -8.25
CA ASN A 377 -13.93 -27.69 -9.47
C ASN A 377 -15.04 -26.71 -9.92
N ASN A 378 -15.53 -26.88 -11.13
CA ASN A 378 -16.60 -26.03 -11.64
C ASN A 378 -17.90 -26.17 -10.82
N GLU A 379 -18.19 -27.36 -10.28
CA GLU A 379 -19.34 -27.61 -9.43
C GLU A 379 -19.30 -26.78 -8.15
N PHE A 380 -18.14 -26.69 -7.48
CA PHE A 380 -17.95 -25.82 -6.31
C PHE A 380 -18.21 -24.35 -6.67
N LEU A 381 -17.65 -23.87 -7.80
CA LEU A 381 -17.82 -22.49 -8.23
C LEU A 381 -19.29 -22.18 -8.62
N GLU A 382 -19.97 -23.11 -9.27
CA GLU A 382 -21.40 -22.97 -9.60
C GLU A 382 -22.24 -22.90 -8.34
N ASN A 383 -22.04 -23.82 -7.39
CA ASN A 383 -22.76 -23.84 -6.13
C ASN A 383 -22.51 -22.56 -5.30
N LEU A 384 -21.25 -22.09 -5.25
CA LEU A 384 -20.89 -20.85 -4.57
C LEU A 384 -21.55 -19.65 -5.23
N SER A 385 -21.48 -19.55 -6.57
CA SER A 385 -22.10 -18.48 -7.35
C SER A 385 -23.62 -18.42 -7.12
N ASP A 386 -24.31 -19.57 -7.21
CA ASP A 386 -25.77 -19.66 -7.02
C ASP A 386 -26.17 -19.26 -5.57
N PHE A 387 -25.34 -19.60 -4.59
CA PHE A 387 -25.60 -19.26 -3.20
C PHE A 387 -25.47 -17.77 -2.92
N ILE A 388 -24.45 -17.11 -3.50
CA ILE A 388 -24.11 -15.72 -3.15
C ILE A 388 -24.75 -14.67 -4.08
N ASP A 389 -25.00 -14.98 -5.36
CA ASP A 389 -25.35 -13.99 -6.39
C ASP A 389 -26.56 -13.13 -6.03
N THR A 390 -27.68 -13.75 -5.71
CA THR A 390 -28.93 -13.05 -5.40
C THR A 390 -28.81 -12.20 -4.15
N LYS A 391 -28.19 -12.73 -3.08
CA LYS A 391 -28.00 -12.01 -1.80
C LYS A 391 -27.02 -10.86 -1.95
N MET A 392 -25.90 -11.10 -2.64
CA MET A 392 -24.87 -10.11 -2.87
C MET A 392 -25.36 -8.98 -3.76
N SER A 393 -26.16 -9.27 -4.79
CA SER A 393 -26.79 -8.26 -5.65
C SER A 393 -27.72 -7.34 -4.85
N SER A 394 -28.54 -7.90 -3.96
CA SER A 394 -29.44 -7.13 -3.09
C SER A 394 -28.62 -6.22 -2.15
N ILE A 395 -27.62 -6.77 -1.46
CA ILE A 395 -26.76 -6.03 -0.55
C ILE A 395 -26.00 -4.92 -1.30
N ALA A 396 -25.42 -5.22 -2.47
CA ALA A 396 -24.70 -4.25 -3.28
C ALA A 396 -25.59 -3.08 -3.71
N SER A 397 -26.85 -3.35 -4.10
CA SER A 397 -27.82 -2.31 -4.46
C SER A 397 -28.17 -1.43 -3.26
N THR A 398 -28.45 -2.02 -2.10
CA THR A 398 -28.79 -1.29 -0.86
C THR A 398 -27.63 -0.39 -0.41
N ILE A 399 -26.38 -0.91 -0.45
CA ILE A 399 -25.17 -0.13 -0.14
C ILE A 399 -25.01 1.02 -1.15
N GLY A 400 -25.25 0.75 -2.45
CA GLY A 400 -25.18 1.76 -3.50
C GLY A 400 -26.17 2.91 -3.30
N GLU A 401 -27.39 2.61 -2.93
CA GLU A 401 -28.41 3.62 -2.61
C GLU A 401 -28.01 4.46 -1.38
N GLN A 402 -27.57 3.82 -0.30
CA GLN A 402 -27.07 4.52 0.89
C GLN A 402 -25.91 5.44 0.54
N PHE A 403 -24.93 4.96 -0.21
CA PHE A 403 -23.76 5.72 -0.62
C PHE A 403 -24.12 6.91 -1.51
N SER A 404 -25.04 6.73 -2.45
CA SER A 404 -25.56 7.80 -3.31
C SER A 404 -26.30 8.87 -2.50
N ASN A 405 -27.09 8.46 -1.51
CA ASN A 405 -27.80 9.37 -0.62
C ASN A 405 -26.85 10.16 0.27
N GLU A 406 -25.77 9.56 0.77
CA GLU A 406 -24.75 10.28 1.55
C GLU A 406 -23.99 11.31 0.70
N ILE A 407 -23.73 11.03 -0.57
CA ILE A 407 -23.10 11.98 -1.49
C ILE A 407 -24.05 13.15 -1.79
N THR A 408 -25.34 12.89 -1.98
CA THR A 408 -26.34 13.92 -2.30
C THR A 408 -26.79 14.71 -1.07
N ALA A 409 -26.84 14.06 0.09
CA ALA A 409 -27.20 14.66 1.38
C ALA A 409 -26.06 15.45 2.04
N ARG A 410 -24.94 15.72 1.32
CA ARG A 410 -23.93 16.64 1.86
C ARG A 410 -24.62 17.95 2.23
N PRO A 411 -24.71 18.28 3.51
CA PRO A 411 -25.26 19.56 3.87
C PRO A 411 -24.43 20.64 3.16
N ASN A 412 -25.07 21.60 2.56
CA ASN A 412 -24.46 22.87 2.16
C ASN A 412 -23.98 23.57 3.46
N THR A 413 -22.95 22.97 4.08
CA THR A 413 -22.22 23.65 5.13
C THR A 413 -21.44 24.74 4.42
N ASN A 414 -21.54 25.96 4.87
CA ASN A 414 -20.79 27.14 4.41
C ASN A 414 -19.27 26.99 4.50
N LEU A 415 -18.79 25.76 4.67
CA LEU A 415 -17.40 25.30 4.66
C LEU A 415 -17.02 24.75 3.27
N ASP A 416 -17.30 25.49 2.20
CA ASP A 416 -16.77 25.24 0.85
C ASP A 416 -15.26 25.55 0.73
N ILE A 417 -14.55 25.46 1.84
CA ILE A 417 -13.11 25.69 1.84
C ILE A 417 -12.45 24.36 1.43
N PRO A 418 -11.72 24.36 0.32
CA PRO A 418 -10.96 23.21 -0.07
C PRO A 418 -9.88 22.98 0.99
N TYR A 419 -9.87 21.84 1.63
CA TYR A 419 -8.82 21.43 2.56
C TYR A 419 -8.39 20.02 2.26
N HIS A 420 -7.13 19.70 2.60
CA HIS A 420 -6.63 18.35 2.56
C HIS A 420 -6.55 17.77 3.97
N PHE A 421 -6.70 16.45 4.06
CA PHE A 421 -6.54 15.77 5.33
C PHE A 421 -5.91 14.39 5.17
N ILE A 422 -5.29 13.93 6.25
CA ILE A 422 -4.84 12.56 6.47
C ILE A 422 -5.36 12.16 7.85
N TYR A 423 -6.13 11.09 7.91
CA TYR A 423 -6.58 10.47 9.14
C TYR A 423 -6.05 9.05 9.23
N PHE A 424 -5.52 8.66 10.37
CA PHE A 424 -5.02 7.32 10.63
C PHE A 424 -5.35 6.86 12.05
N ASN A 425 -5.85 5.62 12.16
CA ASN A 425 -6.04 4.91 13.42
C ASN A 425 -5.31 3.57 13.37
N PRO A 426 -4.19 3.40 14.06
CA PRO A 426 -3.41 2.17 14.04
C PRO A 426 -4.13 0.98 14.68
N ASP A 427 -5.05 1.22 15.63
CA ASP A 427 -5.76 0.13 16.32
C ASP A 427 -6.78 -0.57 15.41
N SER A 428 -7.47 0.19 14.58
CA SER A 428 -8.42 -0.34 13.59
C SER A 428 -7.84 -0.47 12.19
N LEU A 429 -6.59 -0.01 11.95
CA LEU A 429 -5.96 0.16 10.64
C LEU A 429 -6.73 1.11 9.70
N SER A 430 -7.65 1.91 10.24
CA SER A 430 -8.44 2.83 9.43
C SER A 430 -7.58 3.99 8.93
N PHE A 431 -7.51 4.14 7.61
CA PHE A 431 -6.79 5.21 6.94
C PHE A 431 -7.72 5.94 5.97
N ARG A 432 -7.79 7.26 6.08
CA ARG A 432 -8.54 8.13 5.18
C ARG A 432 -7.69 9.30 4.74
N LYS A 433 -7.80 9.67 3.50
CA LYS A 433 -7.08 10.81 2.91
C LYS A 433 -7.96 11.55 1.91
N SER A 434 -7.72 12.84 1.74
CA SER A 434 -8.33 13.64 0.68
C SER A 434 -7.47 13.73 -0.58
N PHE A 435 -6.21 13.29 -0.53
CA PHE A 435 -5.32 13.27 -1.69
C PHE A 435 -5.81 12.24 -2.70
N ALA A 436 -5.78 12.61 -3.98
CA ALA A 436 -6.17 11.69 -5.05
C ALA A 436 -5.32 10.42 -4.99
N ALA A 437 -5.95 9.26 -5.27
CA ALA A 437 -5.19 8.04 -5.50
C ALA A 437 -4.31 8.22 -6.75
N PRO A 438 -3.12 7.60 -6.82
CA PRO A 438 -2.31 7.60 -8.04
C PRO A 438 -3.01 6.74 -9.10
N MET A 439 -4.09 7.25 -9.69
CA MET A 439 -4.73 6.60 -10.81
C MET A 439 -3.77 6.60 -11.99
N VAL A 440 -3.72 5.48 -12.72
CA VAL A 440 -3.19 5.42 -14.08
C VAL A 440 -4.21 6.15 -14.97
N MET A 441 -4.24 7.47 -14.90
CA MET A 441 -5.11 8.28 -15.73
C MET A 441 -4.48 8.43 -17.11
N SER A 442 -5.18 8.01 -18.15
CA SER A 442 -4.92 8.48 -19.49
C SER A 442 -5.02 10.02 -19.47
N ALA A 443 -4.09 10.69 -20.17
CA ALA A 443 -3.94 12.15 -20.14
C ALA A 443 -5.21 12.94 -20.53
N GLU A 444 -6.21 12.29 -21.12
CA GLU A 444 -7.45 12.90 -21.59
C GLU A 444 -8.46 13.20 -20.46
N ASN A 445 -8.41 12.46 -19.33
CA ASN A 445 -9.37 12.64 -18.23
C ASN A 445 -8.89 13.60 -17.13
N ALA A 446 -7.69 14.16 -17.25
CA ALA A 446 -7.12 15.10 -16.28
C ALA A 446 -7.81 16.50 -16.29
N VAL A 447 -8.66 16.78 -17.27
CA VAL A 447 -9.26 18.11 -17.48
C VAL A 447 -10.56 18.32 -16.70
N VAL A 448 -11.17 17.25 -16.17
CA VAL A 448 -12.55 17.33 -15.60
C VAL A 448 -12.59 17.49 -14.09
N ASN A 449 -11.52 17.22 -13.36
CA ASN A 449 -11.50 17.43 -11.91
C ASN A 449 -11.00 18.84 -11.58
N ASN A 450 -11.95 19.78 -11.49
CA ASN A 450 -11.71 21.12 -10.99
C ASN A 450 -10.89 21.09 -9.70
N ALA A 451 -9.65 21.57 -9.81
CA ALA A 451 -8.90 22.27 -8.78
C ALA A 451 -8.96 21.66 -7.35
N VAL A 452 -8.58 20.39 -7.19
CA VAL A 452 -7.97 20.00 -5.92
C VAL A 452 -6.67 20.80 -5.85
N GLN A 453 -6.59 21.77 -4.96
CA GLN A 453 -5.39 22.57 -4.78
C GLN A 453 -4.28 21.65 -4.31
N ILE A 454 -3.28 21.45 -5.17
CA ILE A 454 -2.09 20.67 -4.83
C ILE A 454 -1.33 21.42 -3.74
N LEU A 455 -0.86 20.72 -2.73
CA LEU A 455 -0.03 21.32 -1.68
C LEU A 455 1.20 21.97 -2.31
N PRO A 456 1.52 23.22 -1.95
CA PRO A 456 2.72 23.87 -2.46
C PRO A 456 3.99 23.11 -2.11
N SER A 457 4.94 23.06 -3.03
CA SER A 457 6.21 22.34 -2.88
C SER A 457 6.99 22.70 -1.62
N SER A 458 6.94 23.97 -1.21
CA SER A 458 7.57 24.45 0.03
C SER A 458 7.01 23.79 1.29
N MET A 459 5.78 23.26 1.23
CA MET A 459 5.12 22.65 2.37
C MET A 459 5.53 21.20 2.60
N HIS A 460 5.92 20.46 1.55
CA HIS A 460 6.23 19.03 1.71
C HIS A 460 7.29 18.76 2.78
N ARG A 461 8.34 19.59 2.78
CA ARG A 461 9.39 19.51 3.78
C ARG A 461 8.90 19.95 5.17
N LEU A 462 8.17 21.04 5.24
CA LEU A 462 7.62 21.56 6.49
C LEU A 462 6.67 20.55 7.15
N VAL A 463 5.85 19.87 6.35
CA VAL A 463 4.91 18.85 6.84
C VAL A 463 5.63 17.72 7.59
N TYR A 464 6.67 17.13 6.98
CA TYR A 464 7.33 16.00 7.65
C TYR A 464 8.22 16.45 8.82
N GLU A 465 8.93 17.59 8.72
CA GLU A 465 9.73 18.12 9.85
C GLU A 465 8.86 18.46 11.05
N SER A 466 7.68 19.04 10.78
CA SER A 466 6.70 19.35 11.83
C SER A 466 6.08 18.10 12.44
N TYR A 467 5.82 17.09 11.61
CA TYR A 467 5.33 15.79 12.07
C TYR A 467 6.35 15.10 12.98
N ASP A 468 7.62 15.01 12.56
CA ASP A 468 8.68 14.40 13.34
C ASP A 468 8.85 15.09 14.68
N LYS A 469 8.78 16.43 14.69
CA LYS A 469 8.78 17.22 15.92
C LYS A 469 7.57 16.91 16.79
N PHE A 470 6.37 16.91 16.22
CA PHE A 470 5.13 16.62 16.95
C PHE A 470 5.18 15.24 17.61
N ILE A 471 5.63 14.21 16.89
CA ILE A 471 5.75 12.85 17.42
C ILE A 471 6.84 12.75 18.50
N SER A 472 7.99 13.41 18.32
CA SER A 472 9.06 13.40 19.33
C SER A 472 8.61 14.07 20.63
N GLU A 473 7.91 15.19 20.55
CA GLU A 473 7.36 15.89 21.73
C GLU A 473 6.27 15.08 22.43
N CYS A 474 5.41 14.39 21.67
CA CYS A 474 4.41 13.46 22.23
C CYS A 474 5.04 12.26 22.96
N SER A 475 6.28 11.88 22.62
CA SER A 475 6.97 10.73 23.21
C SER A 475 7.75 11.07 24.48
N THR A 476 8.23 12.31 24.60
CA THR A 476 9.10 12.75 25.70
C THR A 476 8.34 13.31 26.91
N THR A 477 7.18 13.86 26.70
CA THR A 477 6.31 14.37 27.76
C THR A 477 5.14 13.44 27.97
N SER A 478 5.05 12.89 29.17
CA SER A 478 3.97 11.98 29.58
C SER A 478 2.62 12.68 29.58
N SER A 479 2.22 13.34 28.50
CA SER A 479 0.83 13.69 28.43
C SER A 479 0.32 14.78 27.50
N LEU A 480 0.99 15.82 27.06
CA LEU A 480 0.14 17.01 26.97
C LEU A 480 0.02 17.69 25.61
N ILE A 481 0.83 17.36 24.62
CA ILE A 481 0.67 17.96 23.29
C ILE A 481 -0.23 17.07 22.43
N SER A 482 -1.52 17.36 22.46
CA SER A 482 -2.50 16.68 21.60
C SER A 482 -2.73 17.43 20.29
N GLN A 483 -2.24 18.66 20.15
CA GLN A 483 -2.50 19.53 19.00
C GLN A 483 -1.28 20.40 18.70
N LEU A 484 -1.01 20.59 17.39
CA LEU A 484 0.03 21.50 16.90
C LEU A 484 -0.51 22.30 15.72
N TYR A 485 -0.40 23.61 15.77
CA TYR A 485 -0.83 24.55 14.73
C TYR A 485 0.41 25.27 14.18
N ILE A 486 0.58 25.20 12.86
CA ILE A 486 1.71 25.80 12.18
C ILE A 486 1.19 26.64 11.03
N LYS A 487 1.61 27.90 10.97
CA LYS A 487 1.41 28.76 9.81
C LYS A 487 2.62 28.65 8.91
N ALA A 488 2.43 28.25 7.65
CA ALA A 488 3.48 28.21 6.64
C ALA A 488 3.68 29.59 5.98
N ASP A 489 4.87 29.79 5.36
CA ASP A 489 5.25 31.07 4.74
C ASP A 489 4.32 31.49 3.60
N ASN A 490 3.61 30.56 3.00
CA ASN A 490 2.63 30.79 1.93
C ASN A 490 1.19 30.92 2.45
N ASP A 491 1.04 31.25 3.71
CA ASP A 491 -0.21 31.42 4.43
C ASP A 491 -1.12 30.18 4.54
N TRP A 492 -0.59 28.99 4.24
CA TRP A 492 -1.26 27.74 4.57
C TRP A 492 -1.13 27.47 6.07
N TRP A 493 -2.17 26.80 6.62
CA TRP A 493 -2.11 26.25 7.96
C TRP A 493 -1.98 24.74 7.93
N ILE A 494 -1.08 24.22 8.75
CA ILE A 494 -0.91 22.80 9.02
C ILE A 494 -1.35 22.56 10.45
N VAL A 495 -2.31 21.67 10.64
CA VAL A 495 -2.80 21.31 11.97
C VAL A 495 -2.66 19.82 12.17
N PHE A 496 -1.91 19.44 13.19
CA PHE A 496 -1.86 18.06 13.67
C PHE A 496 -2.67 17.93 14.94
N LYS A 497 -3.51 16.90 15.00
CA LYS A 497 -4.29 16.56 16.19
C LYS A 497 -4.11 15.06 16.47
N ARG A 498 -3.83 14.75 17.74
CA ARG A 498 -3.73 13.38 18.23
C ARG A 498 -4.70 13.18 19.37
N MET A 499 -5.45 12.09 19.35
CA MET A 499 -6.26 11.62 20.45
C MET A 499 -5.96 10.14 20.67
N GLU A 500 -5.36 9.81 21.79
CA GLU A 500 -4.83 8.49 22.06
C GLU A 500 -3.82 8.07 20.96
N ARG A 501 -4.12 7.02 20.18
CA ARG A 501 -3.32 6.57 19.05
C ARG A 501 -3.80 7.09 17.69
N ARG A 502 -4.98 7.74 17.64
CA ARG A 502 -5.56 8.31 16.41
C ARG A 502 -4.83 9.59 16.02
N PHE A 503 -4.58 9.74 14.74
CA PHE A 503 -3.88 10.88 14.19
C PHE A 503 -4.71 11.55 13.09
N LEU A 504 -4.76 12.87 13.12
CA LEU A 504 -5.37 13.70 12.08
C LEU A 504 -4.41 14.81 11.70
N ALA A 505 -4.12 14.94 10.40
CA ALA A 505 -3.47 16.09 9.82
C ALA A 505 -4.46 16.84 8.92
N LEU A 506 -4.55 18.14 9.08
CA LEU A 506 -5.35 19.05 8.25
C LEU A 506 -4.44 20.08 7.60
N PHE A 507 -4.66 20.33 6.31
CA PHE A 507 -3.95 21.31 5.52
C PHE A 507 -4.98 22.29 4.96
N LEU A 508 -4.95 23.51 5.47
CA LEU A 508 -5.93 24.55 5.18
C LEU A 508 -5.29 25.63 4.30
N PRO A 509 -5.74 25.84 3.06
CA PRO A 509 -5.24 26.91 2.21
C PRO A 509 -5.70 28.26 2.69
N GLN A 510 -4.94 29.29 2.35
CA GLN A 510 -5.30 30.67 2.67
C GLN A 510 -6.51 31.14 1.83
N GLN A 511 -7.69 30.93 2.34
CA GLN A 511 -8.83 31.79 2.00
C GLN A 511 -9.18 32.75 3.16
N TYR A 512 -8.48 32.60 4.27
CA TYR A 512 -8.63 33.46 5.45
C TYR A 512 -7.73 34.68 5.29
N SER A 513 -8.30 35.84 5.52
CA SER A 513 -7.58 37.11 5.42
C SER A 513 -6.31 37.12 6.30
N ALA A 514 -5.40 38.03 6.04
CA ALA A 514 -4.19 38.22 6.84
C ALA A 514 -4.45 38.45 8.35
N THR A 515 -5.71 38.64 8.73
CA THR A 515 -6.20 38.88 10.09
C THR A 515 -6.65 37.60 10.80
N THR A 516 -6.59 36.42 10.18
CA THR A 516 -7.05 35.16 10.80
C THR A 516 -6.21 34.81 12.02
N THR A 517 -6.86 34.68 13.15
CA THR A 517 -6.23 34.30 14.42
C THR A 517 -6.14 32.78 14.58
N ILE A 518 -5.33 32.29 15.51
CA ILE A 518 -5.28 30.86 15.87
C ILE A 518 -6.66 30.38 16.36
N ALA A 519 -7.44 31.24 17.04
CA ALA A 519 -8.76 30.90 17.50
C ALA A 519 -9.73 30.64 16.34
N ASP A 520 -9.68 31.45 15.28
CA ASP A 520 -10.54 31.27 14.09
C ASP A 520 -10.20 29.95 13.38
N ILE A 521 -8.90 29.60 13.31
CA ILE A 521 -8.46 28.33 12.75
C ILE A 521 -8.91 27.16 13.62
N GLN A 522 -8.85 27.30 14.93
CA GLN A 522 -9.33 26.27 15.87
C GLN A 522 -10.83 26.01 15.70
N GLU A 523 -11.63 27.05 15.62
CA GLU A 523 -13.08 26.95 15.37
C GLU A 523 -13.36 26.25 14.03
N CYS A 524 -12.62 26.62 12.97
CA CYS A 524 -12.72 25.97 11.67
C CYS A 524 -12.37 24.48 11.74
N VAL A 525 -11.26 24.12 12.40
CA VAL A 525 -10.82 22.73 12.59
C VAL A 525 -11.85 21.92 13.36
N ASP A 526 -12.40 22.48 14.44
CA ASP A 526 -13.42 21.81 15.23
C ASP A 526 -14.72 21.63 14.43
N GLY A 527 -15.10 22.60 13.59
CA GLY A 527 -16.22 22.47 12.65
C GLY A 527 -15.99 21.35 11.61
N ILE A 528 -14.77 21.23 11.05
CA ILE A 528 -14.41 20.13 10.13
C ILE A 528 -14.50 18.79 10.87
N ILE A 529 -13.96 18.70 12.07
CA ILE A 529 -13.98 17.47 12.87
C ILE A 529 -15.42 17.06 13.17
N GLN A 530 -16.27 17.97 13.63
CA GLN A 530 -17.67 17.68 13.94
C GLN A 530 -18.45 17.25 12.70
N SER A 531 -18.19 17.84 11.53
CA SER A 531 -18.93 17.54 10.30
C SER A 531 -18.44 16.27 9.58
N ARG A 532 -17.12 16.01 9.60
CA ARG A 532 -16.50 14.92 8.81
C ARG A 532 -16.03 13.73 9.64
N PHE A 533 -15.80 13.96 10.93
CA PHE A 533 -15.27 12.98 11.86
C PHE A 533 -16.07 12.92 13.17
N PRO A 534 -17.43 12.97 13.14
CA PRO A 534 -18.24 13.16 14.34
C PRO A 534 -18.06 12.08 15.40
N ASN A 535 -17.66 10.87 15.00
CA ASN A 535 -17.49 9.72 15.90
C ASN A 535 -16.02 9.38 16.20
N LEU A 536 -15.08 10.17 15.67
CA LEU A 536 -13.66 9.83 15.74
C LEU A 536 -12.90 10.68 16.76
N PHE A 537 -13.41 11.89 17.08
CA PHE A 537 -12.78 12.86 17.95
C PHE A 537 -13.76 13.44 18.99
N ILE A 538 -14.73 12.67 19.43
CA ILE A 538 -15.59 13.07 20.55
C ILE A 538 -14.76 12.86 21.83
N SER A 539 -14.55 13.96 22.56
CA SER A 539 -13.92 13.97 23.89
C SER A 539 -14.88 13.44 24.94
#